data_86942ecefb8d8c538e5b33e2f72037eb
#
_entry.id   86942ecefb8d8c538e5b33e2f72037eb
#
_cell.length_a   1.000
_cell.length_b   1.000
_cell.length_c   1.000
_cell.angle_alpha   90.00
_cell.angle_beta   90.00
_cell.angle_gamma   90.00
#
_symmetry.space_group_name_H-M   'P 1'
#
loop_
_entity.id
_entity.type
_entity.pdbx_description
1 polymer ?
#
loop_
_entity_poly.entity_id
_entity_poly.type
_entity_poly.pdbx_seq_one_letter_code
_entity_poly.pdbx_strand_id
1 'polypeptide(L)'
;GVDFLYADTLDFAMLHGLFNLSMLDAAPFLRDDLAAVTYQALGADLKDGSTYLLASLVESGAIDAEAARPITEKIEAYRALTAASQASSTGIDADYTMNMGMDIAVDGSDGTETIHETMSVAVSGNGRIQMILKDPLQLAISMNMNMESNTAGAGPDVTMQDQVSVQEWMQDGWVYIQEEMDGTTDRYKYPVGNMDGFAEFYQEMLQISGQMNSMMLPMIDSIDVSRTGSRTVYTMKMDDSLNSLLEDLLTALQEELAAMESPVDLTADLQSCTYVYTVGSD
;
A
#
# COMPACT_ATOMS: atom_id res chain seq x y z
N GLY A 1 35.01 -2.47 11.59
CA GLY A 1 34.65 -2.92 10.27
C GLY A 1 33.93 -1.81 9.50
N VAL A 2 34.01 -1.86 8.19
CA VAL A 2 33.25 -0.95 7.32
C VAL A 2 31.99 -1.71 6.94
N ASP A 3 30.81 -1.17 7.25
CA ASP A 3 29.55 -1.84 6.96
C ASP A 3 29.19 -1.72 5.47
N PHE A 4 29.61 -0.61 4.82
CA PHE A 4 29.42 -0.33 3.39
C PHE A 4 30.47 0.66 2.88
N LEU A 5 30.64 0.75 1.57
CA LEU A 5 31.45 1.78 0.93
C LEU A 5 30.62 3.06 0.73
N TYR A 6 31.26 4.22 0.70
CA TYR A 6 30.56 5.49 0.47
C TYR A 6 29.74 5.50 -0.84
N ALA A 7 30.26 4.85 -1.88
CA ALA A 7 29.55 4.71 -3.15
C ALA A 7 28.23 3.92 -3.04
N ASP A 8 28.13 3.04 -2.05
CA ASP A 8 26.98 2.14 -1.87
C ASP A 8 26.02 2.66 -0.77
N THR A 9 26.19 3.92 -0.32
CA THR A 9 25.44 4.49 0.81
C THR A 9 23.94 4.48 0.54
N LEU A 10 23.50 4.84 -0.67
CA LEU A 10 22.09 4.90 -1.03
C LEU A 10 21.48 3.49 -1.05
N ASP A 11 22.14 2.56 -1.72
CA ASP A 11 21.69 1.16 -1.78
C ASP A 11 21.62 0.53 -0.39
N PHE A 12 22.63 0.80 0.45
CA PHE A 12 22.64 0.35 1.84
C PHE A 12 21.47 0.94 2.65
N ALA A 13 21.21 2.24 2.50
CA ALA A 13 20.14 2.90 3.22
C ALA A 13 18.75 2.42 2.75
N MET A 14 18.56 2.19 1.45
CA MET A 14 17.34 1.59 0.90
C MET A 14 17.15 0.16 1.40
N LEU A 15 18.21 -0.66 1.37
CA LEU A 15 18.18 -2.04 1.86
C LEU A 15 17.78 -2.14 3.33
N HIS A 16 18.15 -1.14 4.14
CA HIS A 16 17.79 -1.07 5.56
C HIS A 16 16.51 -0.26 5.86
N GLY A 17 15.75 0.10 4.82
CA GLY A 17 14.49 0.80 4.98
C GLY A 17 14.62 2.21 5.57
N LEU A 18 15.79 2.84 5.44
CA LEU A 18 16.03 4.20 5.96
C LEU A 18 15.43 5.28 5.09
N PHE A 19 15.30 5.03 3.78
CA PHE A 19 14.54 5.88 2.86
C PHE A 19 14.24 5.12 1.55
N ASN A 20 13.39 5.70 0.71
CA ASN A 20 13.20 5.28 -0.68
C ASN A 20 13.43 6.49 -1.64
N LEU A 21 13.63 6.21 -2.92
CA LEU A 21 13.89 7.26 -3.91
C LEU A 21 12.70 8.19 -4.14
N SER A 22 11.46 7.72 -3.91
CA SER A 22 10.26 8.54 -4.02
C SER A 22 10.12 9.62 -2.93
N MET A 23 10.93 9.53 -1.88
CA MET A 23 11.01 10.56 -0.84
C MET A 23 11.94 11.72 -1.20
N LEU A 24 12.68 11.59 -2.31
CA LEU A 24 13.67 12.58 -2.74
C LEU A 24 13.24 13.13 -4.08
N ASP A 25 13.02 14.43 -4.15
CA ASP A 25 12.88 15.11 -5.42
C ASP A 25 14.15 14.96 -6.28
N ALA A 26 13.98 14.83 -7.59
CA ALA A 26 15.08 14.76 -8.54
C ALA A 26 15.92 16.07 -8.61
N ALA A 27 15.47 17.13 -7.99
CA ALA A 27 16.11 18.44 -7.87
C ALA A 27 16.63 18.67 -6.44
N PRO A 28 17.30 19.79 -6.09
CA PRO A 28 18.18 19.83 -4.93
C PRO A 28 17.49 19.37 -3.64
N PHE A 29 18.17 18.51 -2.88
CA PHE A 29 17.72 17.99 -1.60
C PHE A 29 17.24 19.11 -0.67
N LEU A 30 15.98 19.10 -0.31
CA LEU A 30 15.29 20.15 0.44
C LEU A 30 15.17 19.79 1.94
N ARG A 31 14.65 20.73 2.72
CA ARG A 31 14.43 20.52 4.16
C ARG A 31 13.34 19.47 4.42
N ASP A 32 12.37 19.39 3.52
CA ASP A 32 11.26 18.44 3.61
C ASP A 32 11.74 17.01 3.33
N ASP A 33 12.66 16.84 2.36
CA ASP A 33 13.35 15.56 2.12
C ASP A 33 14.11 15.09 3.37
N LEU A 34 14.82 16.01 4.03
CA LEU A 34 15.52 15.71 5.26
C LEU A 34 14.54 15.29 6.37
N ALA A 35 13.41 15.96 6.48
CA ALA A 35 12.38 15.61 7.47
C ALA A 35 11.80 14.22 7.20
N ALA A 36 11.45 13.91 5.96
CA ALA A 36 10.94 12.61 5.54
C ALA A 36 11.92 11.48 5.83
N VAL A 37 13.18 11.63 5.42
CA VAL A 37 14.24 10.64 5.70
C VAL A 37 14.48 10.46 7.19
N THR A 38 14.50 11.57 7.95
CA THR A 38 14.68 11.50 9.41
C THR A 38 13.51 10.79 10.08
N TYR A 39 12.28 11.10 9.66
CA TYR A 39 11.09 10.46 10.19
C TYR A 39 11.08 8.96 9.91
N GLN A 40 11.41 8.56 8.69
CA GLN A 40 11.56 7.15 8.30
C GLN A 40 12.59 6.44 9.17
N ALA A 41 13.76 7.06 9.40
CA ALA A 41 14.83 6.50 10.19
C ALA A 41 14.44 6.26 11.66
N LEU A 42 13.46 7.02 12.21
CA LEU A 42 12.99 6.81 13.59
C LEU A 42 12.42 5.41 13.82
N GLY A 43 11.82 4.80 12.80
CA GLY A 43 11.28 3.45 12.86
C GLY A 43 12.29 2.33 12.60
N ALA A 44 13.51 2.67 12.17
CA ALA A 44 14.53 1.69 11.81
C ALA A 44 15.13 0.97 13.02
N ASP A 45 15.40 -0.32 12.87
CA ASP A 45 16.07 -1.11 13.91
C ASP A 45 17.52 -0.66 14.13
N LEU A 46 17.95 -0.67 15.37
CA LEU A 46 19.35 -0.51 15.69
C LEU A 46 20.15 -1.71 15.15
N LYS A 47 21.44 -1.50 14.86
CA LYS A 47 22.32 -2.52 14.29
C LYS A 47 22.37 -3.82 15.08
N ASP A 48 22.19 -3.76 16.39
CA ASP A 48 22.18 -4.93 17.27
C ASP A 48 20.80 -5.59 17.39
N GLY A 49 19.79 -5.03 16.73
CA GLY A 49 18.42 -5.53 16.75
C GLY A 49 17.70 -5.40 18.11
N SER A 50 18.29 -4.69 19.07
CA SER A 50 17.76 -4.59 20.43
C SER A 50 16.45 -3.80 20.48
N THR A 51 16.35 -2.74 19.68
CA THR A 51 15.21 -1.84 19.59
C THR A 51 15.27 -0.99 18.32
N TYR A 52 14.34 -0.07 18.12
CA TYR A 52 14.36 0.90 17.03
C TYR A 52 14.85 2.28 17.50
N LEU A 53 15.25 3.12 16.55
CA LEU A 53 15.96 4.37 16.83
C LEU A 53 15.19 5.30 17.78
N LEU A 54 13.88 5.56 17.53
CA LEU A 54 13.10 6.45 18.37
C LEU A 54 13.03 5.94 19.82
N ALA A 55 12.78 4.64 20.03
CA ALA A 55 12.73 4.07 21.36
C ALA A 55 14.05 4.25 22.12
N SER A 56 15.18 4.04 21.44
CA SER A 56 16.51 4.27 22.01
C SER A 56 16.75 5.75 22.38
N LEU A 57 16.31 6.69 21.54
CA LEU A 57 16.44 8.11 21.79
C LEU A 57 15.57 8.56 22.99
N VAL A 58 14.38 7.99 23.14
CA VAL A 58 13.50 8.24 24.30
C VAL A 58 14.12 7.64 25.56
N GLU A 59 14.59 6.39 25.51
CA GLU A 59 15.20 5.72 26.65
C GLU A 59 16.46 6.46 27.17
N SER A 60 17.26 6.98 26.24
CA SER A 60 18.44 7.78 26.58
C SER A 60 18.11 9.20 27.11
N GLY A 61 16.85 9.62 27.04
CA GLY A 61 16.42 10.96 27.42
C GLY A 61 16.79 12.04 26.38
N ALA A 62 17.21 11.66 25.18
CA ALA A 62 17.51 12.60 24.10
C ALA A 62 16.22 13.21 23.50
N ILE A 63 15.12 12.47 23.58
CA ILE A 63 13.78 12.91 23.16
C ILE A 63 12.83 12.73 24.36
N ASP A 64 11.97 13.73 24.58
CA ASP A 64 10.93 13.66 25.60
C ASP A 64 9.89 12.59 25.25
N ALA A 65 9.62 11.68 26.18
CA ALA A 65 8.73 10.54 25.97
C ALA A 65 7.28 10.95 25.68
N GLU A 66 6.77 12.01 26.33
CA GLU A 66 5.40 12.49 26.13
C GLU A 66 5.25 13.13 24.75
N ALA A 67 6.25 13.92 24.34
CA ALA A 67 6.28 14.51 23.00
C ALA A 67 6.41 13.45 21.89
N ALA A 68 7.16 12.37 22.14
CA ALA A 68 7.35 11.28 21.17
C ALA A 68 6.18 10.30 21.10
N ARG A 69 5.32 10.27 22.11
CA ARG A 69 4.27 9.24 22.28
C ARG A 69 3.44 8.97 21.04
N PRO A 70 2.88 9.97 20.31
CA PRO A 70 2.05 9.68 19.12
C PRO A 70 2.82 8.93 18.03
N ILE A 71 4.10 9.29 17.84
CA ILE A 71 4.97 8.65 16.83
C ILE A 71 5.37 7.25 17.31
N THR A 72 5.69 7.09 18.58
CA THR A 72 6.02 5.81 19.19
C THR A 72 4.87 4.83 19.07
N GLU A 73 3.65 5.22 19.45
CA GLU A 73 2.45 4.40 19.34
C GLU A 73 2.19 3.97 17.88
N LYS A 74 2.38 4.86 16.91
CA LYS A 74 2.24 4.55 15.48
C LYS A 74 3.30 3.54 15.02
N ILE A 75 4.57 3.75 15.35
CA ILE A 75 5.67 2.85 14.99
C ILE A 75 5.43 1.47 15.61
N GLU A 76 5.07 1.40 16.89
CA GLU A 76 4.84 0.13 17.59
C GLU A 76 3.64 -0.64 17.01
N ALA A 77 2.55 0.06 16.70
CA ALA A 77 1.39 -0.55 16.05
C ALA A 77 1.74 -1.10 14.67
N TYR A 78 2.52 -0.36 13.88
CA TYR A 78 2.96 -0.78 12.57
C TYR A 78 3.92 -1.98 12.63
N ARG A 79 4.88 -1.95 13.55
CA ARG A 79 5.79 -3.09 13.80
C ARG A 79 5.03 -4.33 14.24
N ALA A 80 4.02 -4.17 15.10
CA ALA A 80 3.18 -5.28 15.55
C ALA A 80 2.36 -5.89 14.39
N LEU A 81 1.81 -5.06 13.49
CA LEU A 81 1.13 -5.52 12.27
C LEU A 81 2.09 -6.28 11.36
N THR A 82 3.26 -5.71 11.10
CA THR A 82 4.30 -6.34 10.26
C THR A 82 4.76 -7.66 10.85
N ALA A 83 5.03 -7.70 12.16
CA ALA A 83 5.44 -8.92 12.84
C ALA A 83 4.32 -9.99 12.81
N ALA A 84 3.07 -9.60 12.97
CA ALA A 84 1.93 -10.52 12.87
C ALA A 84 1.79 -11.09 11.44
N SER A 85 2.02 -10.29 10.43
CA SER A 85 2.01 -10.72 9.02
C SER A 85 3.17 -11.67 8.70
N GLN A 86 4.34 -11.46 9.32
CA GLN A 86 5.55 -12.28 9.12
C GLN A 86 5.60 -13.53 10.01
N ALA A 87 4.92 -13.53 11.16
CA ALA A 87 4.98 -14.62 12.14
C ALA A 87 4.38 -15.94 11.62
N SER A 88 3.65 -15.89 10.52
CA SER A 88 3.02 -17.06 9.93
C SER A 88 3.96 -17.80 8.99
N SER A 89 4.87 -18.60 9.55
CA SER A 89 5.74 -19.50 8.77
C SER A 89 4.99 -20.64 8.08
N THR A 90 3.72 -20.85 8.40
CA THR A 90 2.91 -21.97 7.91
C THR A 90 1.75 -21.58 7.04
N GLY A 91 1.37 -20.31 7.04
CA GLY A 91 0.24 -19.80 6.24
C GLY A 91 -0.26 -18.46 6.74
N ILE A 92 -1.19 -17.89 6.01
CA ILE A 92 -1.87 -16.62 6.31
C ILE A 92 -3.37 -16.89 6.28
N ASP A 93 -4.10 -16.35 7.26
CA ASP A 93 -5.55 -16.18 7.21
C ASP A 93 -5.88 -14.77 7.70
N ALA A 94 -6.16 -13.88 6.76
CA ALA A 94 -6.38 -12.47 7.03
C ALA A 94 -7.62 -11.95 6.31
N ASP A 95 -8.46 -11.22 7.04
CA ASP A 95 -9.53 -10.41 6.47
C ASP A 95 -9.00 -8.96 6.30
N TYR A 96 -9.39 -8.32 5.21
CA TYR A 96 -9.08 -6.92 4.95
C TYR A 96 -10.30 -6.16 4.46
N THR A 97 -10.33 -4.86 4.75
CA THR A 97 -11.25 -3.91 4.14
C THR A 97 -10.48 -2.69 3.66
N MET A 98 -10.94 -2.12 2.57
CA MET A 98 -10.36 -0.92 1.96
C MET A 98 -11.47 0.08 1.67
N ASN A 99 -11.22 1.34 1.99
CA ASN A 99 -12.06 2.44 1.56
C ASN A 99 -11.16 3.55 1.01
N MET A 100 -11.49 4.03 -0.17
CA MET A 100 -10.76 5.08 -0.86
C MET A 100 -11.74 6.03 -1.51
N GLY A 101 -11.49 7.33 -1.40
CA GLY A 101 -12.20 8.37 -2.11
C GLY A 101 -11.21 9.24 -2.87
N MET A 102 -11.51 9.55 -4.12
CA MET A 102 -10.65 10.32 -5.00
C MET A 102 -11.48 11.24 -5.89
N ASP A 103 -11.04 12.48 -6.04
CA ASP A 103 -11.57 13.43 -7.01
C ASP A 103 -10.57 13.60 -8.16
N ILE A 104 -11.05 13.50 -9.39
CA ILE A 104 -10.27 13.64 -10.61
C ILE A 104 -10.86 14.80 -11.41
N ALA A 105 -10.02 15.71 -11.88
CA ALA A 105 -10.42 16.70 -12.85
C ALA A 105 -9.66 16.48 -14.15
N VAL A 106 -10.37 16.64 -15.26
CA VAL A 106 -9.86 16.49 -16.63
C VAL A 106 -10.11 17.78 -17.38
N ASP A 107 -9.04 18.45 -17.75
CA ASP A 107 -9.07 19.65 -18.58
C ASP A 107 -8.42 19.36 -19.93
N GLY A 108 -9.15 19.61 -21.02
CA GLY A 108 -8.66 19.34 -22.37
C GLY A 108 -9.26 20.27 -23.40
N SER A 109 -8.74 20.24 -24.61
CA SER A 109 -9.30 20.93 -25.77
C SER A 109 -8.97 20.13 -27.05
N ASP A 110 -10.00 19.95 -27.86
CA ASP A 110 -9.83 19.37 -29.20
C ASP A 110 -9.57 20.43 -30.28
N GLY A 111 -9.32 21.69 -29.87
CA GLY A 111 -9.09 22.84 -30.75
C GLY A 111 -10.40 23.53 -31.17
N THR A 112 -11.55 22.97 -30.86
CA THR A 112 -12.89 23.55 -31.15
C THR A 112 -13.69 23.79 -29.88
N GLU A 113 -13.58 22.91 -28.91
CA GLU A 113 -14.24 22.99 -27.61
C GLU A 113 -13.25 22.78 -26.46
N THR A 114 -13.47 23.44 -25.36
CA THR A 114 -12.76 23.17 -24.10
C THR A 114 -13.59 22.15 -23.31
N ILE A 115 -12.94 21.07 -22.95
CA ILE A 115 -13.53 20.03 -22.09
C ILE A 115 -13.10 20.33 -20.66
N HIS A 116 -14.06 20.40 -19.78
CA HIS A 116 -13.82 20.43 -18.33
C HIS A 116 -14.75 19.43 -17.69
N GLU A 117 -14.20 18.34 -17.20
CA GLU A 117 -14.97 17.29 -16.54
C GLU A 117 -14.36 17.00 -15.17
N THR A 118 -15.22 16.76 -14.21
CA THR A 118 -14.83 16.31 -12.88
C THR A 118 -15.45 14.96 -12.59
N MET A 119 -14.69 14.07 -11.98
CA MET A 119 -15.17 12.75 -11.58
C MET A 119 -14.77 12.49 -10.13
N SER A 120 -15.77 12.23 -9.29
CA SER A 120 -15.56 11.76 -7.94
C SER A 120 -15.71 10.24 -7.93
N VAL A 121 -14.72 9.54 -7.42
CA VAL A 121 -14.70 8.07 -7.34
C VAL A 121 -14.62 7.66 -5.88
N ALA A 122 -15.55 6.82 -5.45
CA ALA A 122 -15.51 6.17 -4.16
C ALA A 122 -15.38 4.66 -4.36
N VAL A 123 -14.37 4.06 -3.76
CA VAL A 123 -14.13 2.62 -3.78
C VAL A 123 -14.22 2.09 -2.37
N SER A 124 -15.05 1.09 -2.16
CA SER A 124 -15.08 0.33 -0.92
C SER A 124 -14.95 -1.16 -1.23
N GLY A 125 -14.16 -1.86 -0.43
CA GLY A 125 -13.96 -3.28 -0.66
C GLY A 125 -13.65 -4.03 0.62
N ASN A 126 -13.95 -5.31 0.59
CA ASN A 126 -13.55 -6.25 1.61
C ASN A 126 -13.11 -7.57 0.98
N GLY A 127 -12.23 -8.26 1.65
CA GLY A 127 -11.75 -9.54 1.16
C GLY A 127 -11.11 -10.37 2.26
N ARG A 128 -10.76 -11.58 1.87
CA ARG A 128 -10.02 -12.52 2.72
C ARG A 128 -8.95 -13.20 1.90
N ILE A 129 -7.79 -13.35 2.50
CA ILE A 129 -6.66 -14.11 1.96
C ILE A 129 -6.39 -15.27 2.90
N GLN A 130 -6.44 -16.48 2.35
CA GLN A 130 -6.05 -17.69 3.05
C GLN A 130 -4.95 -18.38 2.25
N MET A 131 -3.81 -18.61 2.87
CA MET A 131 -2.70 -19.27 2.23
C MET A 131 -2.04 -20.25 3.20
N ILE A 132 -1.75 -21.45 2.72
CA ILE A 132 -1.00 -22.47 3.46
C ILE A 132 0.30 -22.71 2.72
N LEU A 133 1.42 -22.35 3.37
CA LEU A 133 2.78 -22.43 2.82
C LEU A 133 3.39 -23.83 3.05
N LYS A 134 2.66 -24.86 2.67
CA LYS A 134 3.13 -26.25 2.73
C LYS A 134 2.96 -26.89 1.37
N ASP A 135 3.70 -27.95 1.13
CA ASP A 135 3.51 -28.75 -0.08
C ASP A 135 2.32 -29.73 0.12
N PRO A 136 1.28 -29.69 -0.74
CA PRO A 136 1.07 -28.71 -1.80
C PRO A 136 0.64 -27.33 -1.26
N LEU A 137 1.12 -26.26 -1.92
CA LEU A 137 0.67 -24.90 -1.65
C LEU A 137 -0.84 -24.79 -1.86
N GLN A 138 -1.51 -24.12 -0.92
CA GLN A 138 -2.94 -23.80 -1.03
C GLN A 138 -3.14 -22.31 -0.92
N LEU A 139 -3.94 -21.76 -1.81
CA LEU A 139 -4.30 -20.34 -1.83
C LEU A 139 -5.81 -20.23 -2.05
N ALA A 140 -6.44 -19.36 -1.30
CA ALA A 140 -7.77 -18.88 -1.58
C ALA A 140 -7.85 -17.38 -1.30
N ILE A 141 -8.30 -16.63 -2.27
CA ILE A 141 -8.53 -15.18 -2.17
C ILE A 141 -9.99 -14.92 -2.49
N SER A 142 -10.63 -14.11 -1.69
CA SER A 142 -11.93 -13.55 -2.03
C SER A 142 -11.87 -12.04 -1.87
N MET A 143 -12.47 -11.32 -2.83
CA MET A 143 -12.53 -9.86 -2.83
C MET A 143 -13.89 -9.43 -3.36
N ASN A 144 -14.51 -8.50 -2.67
CA ASN A 144 -15.69 -7.79 -3.15
C ASN A 144 -15.37 -6.30 -3.15
N MET A 145 -15.60 -5.65 -4.26
CA MET A 145 -15.42 -4.21 -4.41
C MET A 145 -16.70 -3.58 -4.92
N ASN A 146 -17.02 -2.43 -4.39
CA ASN A 146 -18.04 -1.53 -4.91
C ASN A 146 -17.33 -0.24 -5.32
N MET A 147 -17.57 0.19 -6.53
CA MET A 147 -17.09 1.45 -7.06
C MET A 147 -18.29 2.33 -7.42
N GLU A 148 -18.30 3.54 -6.92
CA GLU A 148 -19.24 4.57 -7.31
C GLU A 148 -18.45 5.70 -7.95
N SER A 149 -18.83 6.09 -9.15
CA SER A 149 -18.27 7.24 -9.82
C SER A 149 -19.35 8.22 -10.21
N ASN A 150 -19.12 9.50 -9.94
CA ASN A 150 -19.99 10.59 -10.32
C ASN A 150 -19.21 11.52 -11.24
N THR A 151 -19.67 11.63 -12.48
CA THR A 151 -19.05 12.50 -13.48
C THR A 151 -19.94 13.71 -13.70
N ALA A 152 -19.35 14.91 -13.61
CA ALA A 152 -19.99 16.18 -13.91
C ALA A 152 -19.16 16.96 -14.92
N GLY A 153 -19.80 17.65 -15.88
CA GLY A 153 -19.08 18.38 -16.93
C GLY A 153 -20.02 19.03 -17.95
N ALA A 154 -19.61 19.05 -19.21
CA ALA A 154 -20.39 19.66 -20.29
C ALA A 154 -21.68 18.91 -20.65
N GLY A 155 -21.83 17.68 -20.17
CA GLY A 155 -23.00 16.82 -20.34
C GLY A 155 -23.89 16.74 -19.10
N PRO A 156 -24.94 15.92 -19.12
CA PRO A 156 -25.69 15.59 -17.91
C PRO A 156 -24.79 14.82 -16.93
N ASP A 157 -24.96 15.11 -15.64
CA ASP A 157 -24.26 14.36 -14.59
C ASP A 157 -24.58 12.86 -14.71
N VAL A 158 -23.54 12.04 -14.62
CA VAL A 158 -23.65 10.58 -14.74
C VAL A 158 -23.12 9.96 -13.45
N THR A 159 -23.94 9.14 -12.82
CA THR A 159 -23.52 8.28 -11.71
C THR A 159 -23.45 6.84 -12.21
N MET A 160 -22.33 6.21 -12.03
CA MET A 160 -22.12 4.80 -12.30
C MET A 160 -21.82 4.09 -11.00
N GLN A 161 -22.35 2.89 -10.84
CA GLN A 161 -22.10 2.03 -9.70
C GLN A 161 -21.78 0.65 -10.23
N ASP A 162 -20.56 0.19 -9.96
CA ASP A 162 -20.09 -1.11 -10.37
C ASP A 162 -19.80 -1.95 -9.13
N GLN A 163 -20.19 -3.20 -9.20
CA GLN A 163 -19.88 -4.19 -8.17
C GLN A 163 -19.06 -5.31 -8.80
N VAL A 164 -17.89 -5.56 -8.23
CA VAL A 164 -16.98 -6.61 -8.66
C VAL A 164 -16.75 -7.56 -7.51
N SER A 165 -16.96 -8.84 -7.74
CA SER A 165 -16.61 -9.92 -6.82
C SER A 165 -15.62 -10.85 -7.50
N VAL A 166 -14.50 -11.13 -6.86
CA VAL A 166 -13.47 -12.04 -7.36
C VAL A 166 -13.23 -13.12 -6.33
N GLN A 167 -13.22 -14.35 -6.77
CA GLN A 167 -12.79 -15.50 -5.99
C GLN A 167 -11.70 -16.22 -6.77
N GLU A 168 -10.56 -16.39 -6.16
CA GLU A 168 -9.43 -17.14 -6.70
C GLU A 168 -9.03 -18.23 -5.73
N TRP A 169 -8.82 -19.44 -6.22
CA TRP A 169 -8.30 -20.53 -5.39
C TRP A 169 -7.43 -21.47 -6.20
N MET A 170 -6.51 -22.09 -5.50
CA MET A 170 -5.58 -23.07 -6.07
C MET A 170 -5.96 -24.46 -5.63
N GLN A 171 -6.09 -25.36 -6.60
CA GLN A 171 -6.42 -26.77 -6.35
C GLN A 171 -5.83 -27.66 -7.45
N ASP A 172 -5.20 -28.77 -7.06
CA ASP A 172 -4.73 -29.83 -7.96
C ASP A 172 -3.83 -29.32 -9.12
N GLY A 173 -2.98 -28.33 -8.84
CA GLY A 173 -2.07 -27.73 -9.82
C GLY A 173 -2.74 -26.75 -10.79
N TRP A 174 -3.94 -26.29 -10.46
CA TRP A 174 -4.66 -25.28 -11.22
C TRP A 174 -5.03 -24.10 -10.34
N VAL A 175 -4.99 -22.89 -10.92
CA VAL A 175 -5.65 -21.70 -10.38
C VAL A 175 -7.02 -21.60 -11.01
N TYR A 176 -8.03 -21.46 -10.20
CA TYR A 176 -9.42 -21.23 -10.60
C TYR A 176 -9.79 -19.80 -10.25
N ILE A 177 -10.43 -19.11 -11.15
CA ILE A 177 -10.91 -17.75 -10.94
C ILE A 177 -12.41 -17.70 -11.28
N GLN A 178 -13.15 -17.08 -10.42
CA GLN A 178 -14.53 -16.67 -10.65
C GLN A 178 -14.63 -15.17 -10.44
N GLU A 179 -15.07 -14.48 -11.47
CA GLU A 179 -15.34 -13.05 -11.44
C GLU A 179 -16.82 -12.82 -11.68
N GLU A 180 -17.40 -11.93 -10.91
CA GLU A 180 -18.76 -11.47 -11.09
C GLU A 180 -18.72 -9.94 -11.19
N MET A 181 -19.23 -9.43 -12.30
CA MET A 181 -19.33 -8.01 -12.58
C MET A 181 -20.68 -7.74 -13.22
N ASP A 182 -21.45 -6.80 -12.69
CA ASP A 182 -22.75 -6.39 -13.19
C ASP A 182 -23.74 -7.56 -13.42
N GLY A 183 -23.71 -8.56 -12.52
CA GLY A 183 -24.56 -9.74 -12.62
C GLY A 183 -24.10 -10.77 -13.65
N THR A 184 -22.98 -10.55 -14.32
CA THR A 184 -22.34 -11.50 -15.22
C THR A 184 -21.24 -12.24 -14.48
N THR A 185 -21.25 -13.57 -14.56
CA THR A 185 -20.23 -14.40 -13.91
C THR A 185 -19.36 -15.07 -14.97
N ASP A 186 -18.07 -14.77 -14.95
CA ASP A 186 -17.05 -15.44 -15.72
C ASP A 186 -16.26 -16.41 -14.86
N ARG A 187 -15.91 -17.56 -15.46
CA ARG A 187 -15.12 -18.59 -14.81
C ARG A 187 -14.06 -19.11 -15.75
N TYR A 188 -12.82 -19.07 -15.30
CA TYR A 188 -11.70 -19.61 -16.06
C TYR A 188 -10.67 -20.24 -15.11
N LYS A 189 -9.76 -21.01 -15.70
CA LYS A 189 -8.66 -21.61 -14.98
C LYS A 189 -7.42 -21.68 -15.86
N TYR A 190 -6.28 -21.65 -15.22
CA TYR A 190 -4.99 -21.87 -15.86
C TYR A 190 -4.11 -22.80 -15.01
N PRO A 191 -3.21 -23.57 -15.64
CA PRO A 191 -2.32 -24.44 -14.90
C PRO A 191 -1.36 -23.59 -14.07
N VAL A 192 -1.16 -23.98 -12.84
CA VAL A 192 -0.07 -23.45 -12.02
C VAL A 192 1.22 -23.97 -12.67
N GLY A 193 2.11 -23.04 -13.04
CA GLY A 193 3.44 -23.40 -13.53
C GLY A 193 4.23 -24.19 -12.49
N ASN A 194 5.49 -24.51 -12.78
CA ASN A 194 6.34 -25.16 -11.79
C ASN A 194 6.45 -24.31 -10.53
N MET A 195 5.87 -24.82 -9.43
CA MET A 195 5.86 -24.15 -8.11
C MET A 195 7.07 -24.58 -7.26
N ASP A 196 8.02 -25.33 -7.83
CA ASP A 196 9.27 -25.65 -7.16
C ASP A 196 9.97 -24.32 -6.79
N GLY A 197 10.26 -24.12 -5.52
CA GLY A 197 10.84 -22.87 -5.02
C GLY A 197 9.84 -21.73 -4.73
N PHE A 198 8.53 -21.90 -4.94
CA PHE A 198 7.56 -20.84 -4.62
C PHE A 198 7.55 -20.47 -3.13
N ALA A 199 7.68 -21.46 -2.25
CA ALA A 199 7.76 -21.21 -0.81
C ALA A 199 9.02 -20.38 -0.46
N GLU A 200 10.15 -20.66 -1.12
CA GLU A 200 11.39 -19.88 -0.97
C GLU A 200 11.24 -18.48 -1.57
N PHE A 201 10.70 -18.37 -2.79
CA PHE A 201 10.38 -17.08 -3.42
C PHE A 201 9.43 -16.26 -2.55
N TYR A 202 8.40 -16.88 -1.96
CA TYR A 202 7.46 -16.19 -1.09
C TYR A 202 8.13 -15.74 0.21
N GLN A 203 9.03 -16.54 0.78
CA GLN A 203 9.83 -16.14 1.95
C GLN A 203 10.76 -14.95 1.61
N GLU A 204 11.38 -14.95 0.43
CA GLU A 204 12.14 -13.80 -0.07
C GLU A 204 11.22 -12.58 -0.27
N MET A 205 10.05 -12.76 -0.87
CA MET A 205 9.04 -11.70 -1.01
C MET A 205 8.58 -11.15 0.34
N LEU A 206 8.40 -11.99 1.36
CA LEU A 206 8.09 -11.54 2.72
C LEU A 206 9.24 -10.73 3.34
N GLN A 207 10.48 -11.11 3.09
CA GLN A 207 11.63 -10.32 3.51
C GLN A 207 11.69 -8.98 2.80
N ILE A 208 11.49 -8.97 1.48
CA ILE A 208 11.42 -7.74 0.67
C ILE A 208 10.22 -6.90 1.11
N SER A 209 9.05 -7.50 1.33
CA SER A 209 7.88 -6.77 1.82
C SER A 209 8.06 -6.24 3.23
N GLY A 210 8.84 -6.91 4.07
CA GLY A 210 9.24 -6.39 5.38
C GLY A 210 10.10 -5.13 5.27
N GLN A 211 10.96 -5.06 4.26
CA GLN A 211 11.73 -3.86 3.94
C GLN A 211 10.86 -2.79 3.27
N MET A 212 10.00 -3.16 2.33
CA MET A 212 9.03 -2.24 1.72
C MET A 212 8.00 -1.73 2.74
N ASN A 213 7.60 -2.55 3.71
CA ASN A 213 6.71 -2.12 4.77
C ASN A 213 7.30 -0.98 5.60
N SER A 214 8.61 -0.98 5.86
CA SER A 214 9.22 0.18 6.55
C SER A 214 9.08 1.48 5.76
N MET A 215 8.99 1.41 4.44
CA MET A 215 8.83 2.56 3.54
C MET A 215 7.41 3.16 3.58
N MET A 216 6.42 2.42 4.07
CA MET A 216 5.04 2.91 4.16
C MET A 216 4.78 3.73 5.43
N LEU A 217 5.64 3.61 6.44
CA LEU A 217 5.44 4.31 7.71
C LEU A 217 5.23 5.83 7.59
N PRO A 218 5.96 6.57 6.73
CA PRO A 218 5.73 7.99 6.52
C PRO A 218 4.39 8.32 5.87
N MET A 219 3.83 7.41 5.09
CA MET A 219 2.55 7.58 4.37
C MET A 219 1.34 7.25 5.25
N ILE A 220 1.55 6.86 6.50
CA ILE A 220 0.50 6.50 7.42
C ILE A 220 0.23 7.69 8.34
N ASP A 221 -1.00 8.18 8.37
CA ASP A 221 -1.45 9.17 9.35
C ASP A 221 -1.59 8.53 10.72
N SER A 222 -2.38 7.47 10.82
CA SER A 222 -2.65 6.80 12.09
C SER A 222 -2.86 5.30 11.94
N ILE A 223 -2.56 4.56 13.02
CA ILE A 223 -2.88 3.14 13.16
C ILE A 223 -3.60 2.94 14.49
N ASP A 224 -4.87 2.59 14.41
CA ASP A 224 -5.65 2.20 15.57
C ASP A 224 -5.61 0.69 15.75
N VAL A 225 -5.32 0.22 16.96
CA VAL A 225 -5.27 -1.18 17.30
C VAL A 225 -6.37 -1.53 18.28
N SER A 226 -7.23 -2.47 17.91
CA SER A 226 -8.26 -3.00 18.80
C SER A 226 -8.17 -4.52 18.90
N ARG A 227 -8.61 -5.08 20.04
CA ARG A 227 -8.61 -6.52 20.27
C ARG A 227 -10.00 -7.01 20.61
N THR A 228 -10.43 -8.05 19.93
CA THR A 228 -11.72 -8.69 20.15
C THR A 228 -11.54 -10.22 20.20
N GLY A 229 -11.56 -10.78 21.40
CA GLY A 229 -11.24 -12.18 21.63
C GLY A 229 -9.80 -12.52 21.22
N SER A 230 -9.63 -13.49 20.33
CA SER A 230 -8.33 -13.91 19.79
C SER A 230 -7.92 -13.12 18.54
N ARG A 231 -8.67 -12.08 18.15
CA ARG A 231 -8.39 -11.28 16.96
C ARG A 231 -7.86 -9.92 17.32
N THR A 232 -6.84 -9.48 16.60
CA THR A 232 -6.34 -8.11 16.64
C THR A 232 -6.71 -7.42 15.33
N VAL A 233 -7.36 -6.28 15.43
CA VAL A 233 -7.77 -5.46 14.29
C VAL A 233 -6.91 -4.22 14.26
N TYR A 234 -6.26 -3.99 13.12
CA TYR A 234 -5.46 -2.81 12.82
C TYR A 234 -6.20 -1.97 11.80
N THR A 235 -6.56 -0.74 12.17
CA THR A 235 -7.16 0.22 11.25
C THR A 235 -6.10 1.25 10.90
N MET A 236 -5.64 1.24 9.66
CA MET A 236 -4.59 2.10 9.15
C MET A 236 -5.20 3.14 8.21
N LYS A 237 -4.99 4.40 8.53
CA LYS A 237 -5.34 5.53 7.67
C LYS A 237 -4.08 6.05 7.00
N MET A 238 -4.16 6.26 5.71
CA MET A 238 -3.08 6.87 4.95
C MET A 238 -3.19 8.39 5.04
N ASP A 239 -2.05 9.04 4.95
CA ASP A 239 -1.97 10.49 4.90
C ASP A 239 -1.96 11.05 3.46
N ASP A 240 -1.88 12.36 3.35
CA ASP A 240 -1.93 13.07 2.07
C ASP A 240 -0.68 12.85 1.20
N SER A 241 0.36 12.19 1.70
CA SER A 241 1.56 11.90 0.92
C SER A 241 1.31 10.94 -0.25
N LEU A 242 0.21 10.17 -0.20
CA LEU A 242 -0.25 9.39 -1.35
C LEU A 242 -0.65 10.29 -2.54
N ASN A 243 -1.05 11.55 -2.30
CA ASN A 243 -1.34 12.49 -3.38
C ASN A 243 -0.10 12.79 -4.22
N SER A 244 1.08 12.90 -3.62
CA SER A 244 2.33 13.10 -4.37
C SER A 244 2.62 11.94 -5.32
N LEU A 245 2.41 10.69 -4.88
CA LEU A 245 2.56 9.52 -5.75
C LEU A 245 1.53 9.50 -6.89
N LEU A 246 0.32 9.96 -6.59
CA LEU A 246 -0.74 10.06 -7.58
C LEU A 246 -0.43 11.14 -8.62
N GLU A 247 0.08 12.30 -8.20
CA GLU A 247 0.53 13.38 -9.07
C GLU A 247 1.66 12.94 -10.00
N ASP A 248 2.66 12.20 -9.49
CA ASP A 248 3.74 11.64 -10.30
C ASP A 248 3.21 10.68 -11.37
N LEU A 249 2.27 9.81 -11.00
CA LEU A 249 1.64 8.87 -11.92
C LEU A 249 0.83 9.61 -12.99
N LEU A 250 0.05 10.63 -12.60
CA LEU A 250 -0.73 11.44 -13.53
C LEU A 250 0.16 12.24 -14.48
N THR A 251 1.27 12.79 -13.98
CA THR A 251 2.25 13.50 -14.80
C THR A 251 2.83 12.57 -15.87
N ALA A 252 3.22 11.36 -15.51
CA ALA A 252 3.71 10.37 -16.47
C ALA A 252 2.64 10.00 -17.52
N LEU A 253 1.39 9.87 -17.10
CA LEU A 253 0.26 9.59 -18.00
C LEU A 253 0.00 10.78 -18.94
N GLN A 254 0.04 12.01 -18.45
CA GLN A 254 -0.11 13.22 -19.26
C GLN A 254 0.99 13.33 -20.33
N GLU A 255 2.24 13.01 -19.98
CA GLU A 255 3.34 12.99 -20.94
C GLU A 255 3.11 11.95 -22.06
N GLU A 256 2.60 10.78 -21.69
CA GLU A 256 2.26 9.73 -22.66
C GLU A 256 1.09 10.14 -23.58
N LEU A 257 0.03 10.73 -23.02
CA LEU A 257 -1.11 11.27 -23.76
C LEU A 257 -0.70 12.43 -24.70
N ALA A 258 0.15 13.32 -24.25
CA ALA A 258 0.69 14.40 -25.07
C ALA A 258 1.51 13.88 -26.25
N ALA A 259 2.27 12.79 -26.07
CA ALA A 259 3.00 12.13 -27.15
C ALA A 259 2.06 11.49 -28.20
N MET A 260 0.82 11.18 -27.82
CA MET A 260 -0.23 10.69 -28.74
C MET A 260 -1.07 11.81 -29.37
N GLU A 261 -0.61 13.07 -29.34
CA GLU A 261 -1.31 14.26 -29.87
C GLU A 261 -2.67 14.55 -29.18
N SER A 262 -2.87 14.05 -27.96
CA SER A 262 -4.08 14.27 -27.16
C SER A 262 -3.71 14.96 -25.83
N PRO A 263 -3.36 16.24 -25.82
CA PRO A 263 -2.98 16.93 -24.58
C PRO A 263 -4.20 17.06 -23.67
N VAL A 264 -4.11 16.43 -22.51
CA VAL A 264 -5.11 16.46 -21.44
C VAL A 264 -4.39 16.83 -20.15
N ASP A 265 -4.95 17.75 -19.40
CA ASP A 265 -4.50 18.06 -18.04
C ASP A 265 -5.31 17.22 -17.06
N LEU A 266 -4.64 16.38 -16.28
CA LEU A 266 -5.24 15.48 -15.31
C LEU A 266 -4.78 15.90 -13.92
N THR A 267 -5.73 16.12 -13.03
CA THR A 267 -5.45 16.30 -11.62
C THR A 267 -6.28 15.29 -10.82
N ALA A 268 -5.73 14.79 -9.74
CA ALA A 268 -6.47 13.94 -8.82
C ALA A 268 -6.10 14.28 -7.38
N ASP A 269 -7.08 14.18 -6.49
CA ASP A 269 -6.92 14.42 -5.07
C ASP A 269 -7.54 13.25 -4.29
N LEU A 270 -6.69 12.52 -3.56
CA LEU A 270 -7.10 11.40 -2.74
C LEU A 270 -7.71 11.92 -1.43
N GLN A 271 -9.02 11.84 -1.32
CA GLN A 271 -9.76 12.32 -0.17
C GLN A 271 -9.62 11.45 1.07
N SER A 272 -9.48 10.15 0.88
CA SER A 272 -9.30 9.21 1.99
C SER A 272 -8.77 7.86 1.49
N CYS A 273 -7.94 7.24 2.31
CA CYS A 273 -7.54 5.86 2.10
C CYS A 273 -7.41 5.17 3.47
N THR A 274 -8.20 4.14 3.69
CA THR A 274 -8.23 3.39 4.95
C THR A 274 -8.19 1.89 4.68
N TYR A 275 -7.27 1.22 5.36
CA TYR A 275 -7.15 -0.24 5.35
C TYR A 275 -7.42 -0.79 6.75
N VAL A 276 -8.18 -1.88 6.80
CA VAL A 276 -8.43 -2.61 8.04
C VAL A 276 -7.93 -4.04 7.88
N TYR A 277 -7.00 -4.43 8.73
CA TYR A 277 -6.44 -5.77 8.77
C TYR A 277 -6.89 -6.47 10.05
N THR A 278 -7.39 -7.67 9.92
CA THR A 278 -7.75 -8.52 11.06
C THR A 278 -6.83 -9.73 11.10
N VAL A 279 -6.07 -9.86 12.16
CA VAL A 279 -5.15 -10.98 12.39
C VAL A 279 -5.70 -11.84 13.51
N GLY A 280 -5.93 -13.11 13.23
CA GLY A 280 -6.28 -14.12 14.24
C GLY A 280 -5.04 -14.70 14.91
N SER A 281 -5.11 -15.01 16.20
CA SER A 281 -4.14 -15.87 16.85
C SER A 281 -4.76 -17.27 16.93
N ASP A 282 -4.37 -18.18 16.11
CA ASP A 282 -4.64 -19.61 16.27
C ASP A 282 -3.51 -20.28 17.03
#